data_10e69d35657b5447e55cc3f5b8541794
#
_entry.id   10e69d35657b5447e55cc3f5b8541794
#
_cell.length_a   1.000
_cell.length_b   1.000
_cell.length_c   1.000
_cell.angle_alpha   90.00
_cell.angle_beta   90.00
_cell.angle_gamma   90.00
#
_symmetry.space_group_name_H-M   'P 1'
#
loop_
_entity.id
_entity.type
_entity.pdbx_description
1 polymer ?
#
loop_
_entity_poly.entity_id
_entity_poly.type
_entity_poly.pdbx_seq_one_letter_code
_entity_poly.pdbx_strand_id
1 'polypeptide(L)'
;MKVYNYISMLLLVGTAIFVSCSQDEEMSGENMDSLQSFQISVLDGGFQDMDANKTRATESDYSTKFVEGDAIGVFAVRNEAIVGEINNRKFTMQDGIWTLDDGGDEIEYKGSEFQRMNFYAYYPYDPNVTFEPAKTNPFETYVNNWKVGADQSEGEYTKYDLMTSIGAVDGDRLKGKIAFTMKHQMALAVIQMPEIVYDFTNANIDDYTLPAGVGSFTLNDVDATPYYQESTDTYRFLVNPNKPFSIKGTYEGVRNMEYTADGSLENGTAKKYTINDPNKIDFTLAVGDYYCADGRIVSKDAVTVPDNVIGIVCYVGNPQPSALPADPSYTEDNDALRRDYPNCKHGLVIALNNADVNGTKVAPFANSRDFFYGSWFTTDEDWMGKFISSETRDPLPGILGYNNAVLMETLLIKR
;
A
#
# COMPACT_ATOMS: atom_id res chain seq x y z
N MET A 1 51.02 37.23 -17.54
CA MET A 1 51.52 35.86 -17.35
C MET A 1 50.74 35.23 -16.22
N LYS A 2 49.63 34.57 -16.53
CA LYS A 2 48.80 33.85 -15.57
C LYS A 2 48.23 32.63 -16.24
N VAL A 3 48.54 31.49 -15.69
CA VAL A 3 48.16 30.17 -16.14
C VAL A 3 46.83 29.83 -15.50
N TYR A 4 45.84 29.55 -16.29
CA TYR A 4 44.54 29.01 -15.82
C TYR A 4 44.61 27.49 -15.84
N ASN A 5 44.47 26.91 -14.63
CA ASN A 5 44.24 25.46 -14.50
C ASN A 5 42.75 25.20 -14.58
N TYR A 6 42.32 24.52 -15.63
CA TYR A 6 40.99 23.92 -15.75
C TYR A 6 41.00 22.57 -15.07
N ILE A 7 40.30 22.42 -13.96
CA ILE A 7 39.97 21.12 -13.39
C ILE A 7 38.70 20.65 -14.10
N SER A 8 38.86 19.63 -14.95
CA SER A 8 37.75 18.95 -15.58
C SER A 8 37.07 18.05 -14.54
N MET A 9 35.90 18.43 -14.13
CA MET A 9 35.01 17.59 -13.29
C MET A 9 34.38 16.54 -14.20
N LEU A 10 34.85 15.30 -14.08
CA LEU A 10 34.33 14.15 -14.81
C LEU A 10 33.00 13.74 -14.12
N LEU A 11 31.91 14.06 -14.79
CA LEU A 11 30.55 13.59 -14.40
C LEU A 11 30.44 12.12 -14.80
N LEU A 12 30.52 11.22 -13.85
CA LEU A 12 30.28 9.78 -14.06
C LEU A 12 28.75 9.57 -14.13
N VAL A 13 28.20 9.63 -15.33
CA VAL A 13 26.85 9.16 -15.61
C VAL A 13 26.91 7.64 -15.63
N GLY A 14 26.40 7.03 -14.58
CA GLY A 14 26.20 5.58 -14.51
C GLY A 14 25.08 5.16 -15.45
N THR A 15 25.42 4.88 -16.71
CA THR A 15 24.54 4.16 -17.62
C THR A 15 24.49 2.71 -17.16
N ALA A 16 23.35 2.28 -16.60
CA ALA A 16 23.03 0.88 -16.45
C ALA A 16 22.94 0.28 -17.86
N ILE A 17 24.02 -0.35 -18.29
CA ILE A 17 24.04 -1.15 -19.50
C ILE A 17 23.31 -2.43 -19.17
N PHE A 18 22.09 -2.57 -19.66
CA PHE A 18 21.47 -3.88 -19.81
C PHE A 18 22.31 -4.65 -20.83
N VAL A 19 23.21 -5.48 -20.33
CA VAL A 19 23.90 -6.45 -21.16
C VAL A 19 22.87 -7.51 -21.53
N SER A 20 22.21 -7.31 -22.66
CA SER A 20 21.59 -8.40 -23.39
C SER A 20 22.73 -9.27 -23.91
N CYS A 21 23.05 -10.30 -23.17
CA CYS A 21 23.87 -11.38 -23.67
C CYS A 21 23.06 -12.17 -24.72
N SER A 22 23.10 -11.74 -25.96
CA SER A 22 22.93 -12.67 -27.07
C SER A 22 24.26 -13.42 -27.19
N GLN A 23 24.41 -14.50 -26.43
CA GLN A 23 25.39 -15.51 -26.81
C GLN A 23 24.75 -16.34 -27.92
N ASP A 24 25.14 -16.07 -29.15
CA ASP A 24 25.14 -17.07 -30.20
C ASP A 24 26.16 -18.14 -29.80
N GLU A 25 25.73 -19.07 -28.96
CA GLU A 25 26.44 -20.33 -28.81
C GLU A 25 26.13 -21.15 -30.06
N GLU A 26 27.14 -21.29 -30.94
CA GLU A 26 27.16 -22.33 -31.95
C GLU A 26 26.81 -23.67 -31.28
N MET A 27 25.66 -24.25 -31.66
CA MET A 27 25.19 -25.54 -31.20
C MET A 27 26.17 -26.63 -31.66
N SER A 28 27.19 -26.89 -30.85
CA SER A 28 27.85 -28.20 -30.86
C SER A 28 26.86 -29.18 -30.27
N GLY A 29 26.50 -30.21 -31.06
CA GLY A 29 25.46 -31.18 -30.69
C GLY A 29 25.78 -31.92 -29.40
N GLU A 30 25.18 -31.45 -28.32
CA GLU A 30 25.07 -32.15 -27.07
C GLU A 30 23.59 -32.35 -26.73
N ASN A 31 23.21 -33.61 -26.71
CA ASN A 31 22.02 -34.23 -26.13
C ASN A 31 20.80 -33.34 -25.93
N MET A 32 19.88 -33.35 -26.89
CA MET A 32 18.52 -32.81 -26.81
C MET A 32 17.59 -33.62 -25.87
N ASP A 33 18.08 -34.33 -24.89
CA ASP A 33 17.31 -35.24 -24.02
C ASP A 33 17.15 -34.76 -22.56
N SER A 34 17.40 -33.54 -22.24
CA SER A 34 16.83 -32.98 -21.00
C SER A 34 15.46 -32.41 -21.34
N LEU A 35 14.40 -33.15 -21.02
CA LEU A 35 13.01 -32.68 -20.99
C LEU A 35 12.97 -31.35 -20.22
N GLN A 36 12.89 -30.23 -20.94
CA GLN A 36 12.73 -28.94 -20.31
C GLN A 36 11.28 -28.89 -19.78
N SER A 37 11.12 -28.70 -18.49
CA SER A 37 9.80 -28.58 -17.88
C SER A 37 9.07 -27.34 -18.40
N PHE A 38 7.77 -27.47 -18.63
CA PHE A 38 6.90 -26.35 -18.97
C PHE A 38 6.89 -25.33 -17.80
N GLN A 39 7.31 -24.11 -18.07
CA GLN A 39 7.43 -23.04 -17.07
C GLN A 39 6.53 -21.88 -17.42
N ILE A 40 5.84 -21.37 -16.41
CA ILE A 40 4.93 -20.22 -16.55
C ILE A 40 5.42 -19.06 -15.71
N SER A 41 5.34 -17.87 -16.28
CA SER A 41 5.42 -16.60 -15.56
C SER A 41 4.17 -15.78 -15.83
N VAL A 42 3.68 -15.09 -14.82
CA VAL A 42 2.46 -14.27 -14.91
C VAL A 42 2.75 -12.89 -14.34
N LEU A 43 2.43 -11.87 -15.11
CA LEU A 43 2.50 -10.47 -14.71
C LEU A 43 1.09 -9.88 -14.76
N ASP A 44 0.76 -9.07 -13.79
CA ASP A 44 -0.42 -8.21 -13.86
C ASP A 44 -0.10 -6.97 -14.71
N GLY A 45 -0.97 -6.65 -15.65
CA GLY A 45 -0.86 -5.45 -16.49
C GLY A 45 -1.39 -4.19 -15.81
N GLY A 46 -2.01 -4.32 -14.65
CA GLY A 46 -2.64 -3.24 -13.91
C GLY A 46 -3.91 -2.67 -14.56
N PHE A 47 -4.69 -1.93 -13.79
CA PHE A 47 -5.77 -1.10 -14.33
C PHE A 47 -5.21 0.17 -14.95
N GLN A 48 -5.81 0.61 -16.05
CA GLN A 48 -5.48 1.89 -16.68
C GLN A 48 -6.22 3.02 -15.96
N ASP A 49 -5.47 3.96 -15.37
CA ASP A 49 -6.04 5.14 -14.74
C ASP A 49 -6.69 6.06 -15.79
N MET A 50 -7.97 6.37 -15.64
CA MET A 50 -8.72 7.25 -16.54
C MET A 50 -8.40 8.74 -16.32
N ASP A 51 -7.93 9.11 -15.14
CA ASP A 51 -7.61 10.49 -14.76
C ASP A 51 -6.13 10.84 -15.04
N ALA A 52 -5.28 9.85 -15.29
CA ALA A 52 -3.90 10.07 -15.68
C ALA A 52 -3.81 10.67 -17.09
N ASN A 53 -3.38 11.90 -17.16
CA ASN A 53 -2.92 12.50 -18.43
C ASN A 53 -1.88 11.56 -19.03
N LYS A 54 -2.16 10.97 -20.19
CA LYS A 54 -1.45 9.95 -20.97
C LYS A 54 0.10 10.00 -20.94
N THR A 55 0.68 10.04 -19.77
CA THR A 55 2.11 9.79 -19.55
C THR A 55 2.27 8.30 -19.23
N ARG A 56 3.24 7.64 -19.87
CA ARG A 56 3.51 6.20 -19.80
C ARG A 56 3.99 5.69 -18.43
N ALA A 57 3.62 6.34 -17.33
CA ALA A 57 3.88 5.85 -15.98
C ALA A 57 2.62 5.14 -15.51
N THR A 58 2.63 3.81 -15.52
CA THR A 58 1.69 2.99 -14.75
C THR A 58 1.93 3.29 -13.28
N GLU A 59 0.95 3.91 -12.63
CA GLU A 59 0.99 4.04 -11.17
C GLU A 59 0.91 2.63 -10.57
N SER A 60 1.86 2.33 -9.68
CA SER A 60 1.97 1.02 -9.00
C SER A 60 0.78 0.69 -8.10
N ASP A 61 -0.14 1.64 -7.90
CA ASP A 61 -1.25 1.55 -6.96
C ASP A 61 -2.47 0.76 -7.48
N TYR A 62 -2.53 0.48 -8.78
CA TYR A 62 -3.65 -0.23 -9.43
C TYR A 62 -3.24 -1.59 -10.00
N SER A 63 -2.24 -2.22 -9.44
CA SER A 63 -1.80 -3.56 -9.80
C SER A 63 -2.03 -4.56 -8.66
N THR A 64 -2.34 -5.78 -9.04
CA THR A 64 -2.50 -6.91 -8.13
C THR A 64 -1.21 -7.71 -8.05
N LYS A 65 -0.79 -8.09 -6.85
CA LYS A 65 0.32 -9.04 -6.66
C LYS A 65 -0.27 -10.41 -6.39
N PHE A 66 0.11 -11.38 -7.21
CA PHE A 66 -0.23 -12.77 -6.94
C PHE A 66 0.54 -13.28 -5.71
N VAL A 67 -0.19 -14.00 -4.86
CA VAL A 67 0.32 -14.52 -3.59
C VAL A 67 0.19 -16.03 -3.53
N GLU A 68 0.77 -16.62 -2.51
CA GLU A 68 0.69 -18.06 -2.24
C GLU A 68 -0.75 -18.55 -2.24
N GLY A 69 -1.03 -19.61 -3.01
CA GLY A 69 -2.36 -20.18 -3.18
C GLY A 69 -3.20 -19.61 -4.31
N ASP A 70 -2.83 -18.49 -4.92
CA ASP A 70 -3.50 -18.00 -6.12
C ASP A 70 -3.42 -19.01 -7.24
N ALA A 71 -4.51 -19.15 -8.01
CA ALA A 71 -4.58 -20.14 -9.07
C ALA A 71 -5.10 -19.54 -10.39
N ILE A 72 -4.45 -19.93 -11.49
CA ILE A 72 -4.84 -19.58 -12.86
C ILE A 72 -5.24 -20.83 -13.65
N GLY A 73 -6.09 -20.62 -14.67
CA GLY A 73 -6.36 -21.64 -15.68
C GLY A 73 -5.63 -21.33 -16.98
N VAL A 74 -5.06 -22.36 -17.60
CA VAL A 74 -4.27 -22.25 -18.83
C VAL A 74 -4.84 -23.12 -19.94
N PHE A 75 -4.95 -22.54 -21.12
CA PHE A 75 -5.33 -23.21 -22.36
C PHE A 75 -4.24 -23.06 -23.42
N ALA A 76 -4.11 -24.08 -24.28
CA ALA A 76 -3.40 -23.95 -25.53
C ALA A 76 -4.33 -24.21 -26.73
N VAL A 77 -4.21 -23.39 -27.76
CA VAL A 77 -5.03 -23.46 -28.97
C VAL A 77 -4.14 -23.59 -30.19
N ARG A 78 -4.50 -24.51 -31.08
CA ARG A 78 -3.89 -24.67 -32.40
C ARG A 78 -4.98 -24.89 -33.44
N ASN A 79 -4.96 -24.11 -34.52
CA ASN A 79 -5.95 -24.18 -35.59
C ASN A 79 -7.41 -24.08 -35.07
N GLU A 80 -7.66 -23.06 -34.21
CA GLU A 80 -8.97 -22.77 -33.60
C GLU A 80 -9.54 -23.92 -32.71
N ALA A 81 -8.71 -24.88 -32.33
CA ALA A 81 -9.09 -25.99 -31.47
C ALA A 81 -8.18 -26.07 -30.24
N ILE A 82 -8.78 -26.45 -29.10
CA ILE A 82 -8.02 -26.65 -27.85
C ILE A 82 -7.09 -27.86 -28.05
N VAL A 83 -5.85 -27.73 -27.61
CA VAL A 83 -4.90 -28.84 -27.52
C VAL A 83 -5.23 -29.63 -26.26
N GLY A 84 -5.67 -30.87 -26.41
CA GLY A 84 -6.30 -31.68 -25.35
C GLY A 84 -5.46 -31.82 -24.07
N GLU A 85 -4.14 -31.82 -24.19
CA GLU A 85 -3.21 -31.90 -23.05
C GLU A 85 -3.13 -30.62 -22.25
N ILE A 86 -3.52 -29.45 -22.82
CA ILE A 86 -3.50 -28.13 -22.19
C ILE A 86 -4.89 -27.49 -22.31
N ASN A 87 -5.84 -28.10 -21.61
CA ASN A 87 -7.23 -27.69 -21.56
C ASN A 87 -7.60 -27.38 -20.11
N ASN A 88 -7.73 -26.11 -19.80
CA ASN A 88 -8.04 -25.60 -18.45
C ASN A 88 -7.12 -26.17 -17.35
N ARG A 89 -5.81 -26.25 -17.63
CA ARG A 89 -4.84 -26.75 -16.66
C ARG A 89 -4.68 -25.73 -15.54
N LYS A 90 -4.81 -26.20 -14.30
CA LYS A 90 -4.69 -25.37 -13.11
C LYS A 90 -3.22 -25.22 -12.71
N PHE A 91 -2.76 -23.98 -12.58
CA PHE A 91 -1.47 -23.65 -11.97
C PHE A 91 -1.70 -22.82 -10.73
N THR A 92 -1.02 -23.18 -9.65
CA THR A 92 -1.12 -22.51 -8.35
C THR A 92 0.23 -21.89 -8.00
N MET A 93 0.21 -20.69 -7.42
CA MET A 93 1.39 -20.04 -6.88
C MET A 93 1.85 -20.77 -5.63
N GLN A 94 3.06 -21.33 -5.68
CA GLN A 94 3.70 -22.07 -4.59
C GLN A 94 5.17 -21.66 -4.51
N ASP A 95 5.61 -21.20 -3.35
CA ASP A 95 6.99 -20.72 -3.12
C ASP A 95 7.45 -19.66 -4.16
N GLY A 96 6.51 -18.81 -4.62
CA GLY A 96 6.77 -17.79 -5.63
C GLY A 96 6.85 -18.29 -7.07
N ILE A 97 6.48 -19.54 -7.33
CA ILE A 97 6.52 -20.20 -8.64
C ILE A 97 5.15 -20.74 -9.00
N TRP A 98 4.74 -20.57 -10.25
CA TRP A 98 3.51 -21.18 -10.77
C TRP A 98 3.72 -22.67 -11.04
N THR A 99 3.09 -23.51 -10.24
CA THR A 99 3.22 -24.96 -10.26
C THR A 99 1.92 -25.61 -10.74
N LEU A 100 2.03 -26.61 -11.62
CA LEU A 100 0.88 -27.39 -12.07
C LEU A 100 0.25 -28.13 -10.88
N ASP A 101 -1.05 -27.90 -10.65
CA ASP A 101 -1.78 -28.36 -9.46
C ASP A 101 -3.20 -28.83 -9.82
N ASP A 102 -3.34 -29.65 -10.85
CA ASP A 102 -4.65 -30.18 -11.28
C ASP A 102 -4.76 -31.72 -11.13
N GLY A 103 -3.70 -32.37 -10.63
CA GLY A 103 -3.62 -33.81 -10.48
C GLY A 103 -3.48 -34.54 -11.78
N GLY A 104 -3.34 -33.88 -12.92
CA GLY A 104 -3.08 -34.45 -14.22
C GLY A 104 -1.61 -34.75 -14.47
N ASP A 105 -1.33 -35.39 -15.59
CA ASP A 105 0.04 -35.68 -16.05
C ASP A 105 0.80 -34.37 -16.31
N GLU A 106 2.12 -34.40 -16.15
CA GLU A 106 3.00 -33.28 -16.50
C GLU A 106 2.81 -32.90 -17.97
N ILE A 107 2.89 -31.61 -18.26
CA ILE A 107 2.84 -31.12 -19.64
C ILE A 107 4.21 -31.37 -20.26
N GLU A 108 4.27 -32.36 -21.16
CA GLU A 108 5.48 -32.65 -21.88
C GLU A 108 5.83 -31.49 -22.84
N TYR A 109 7.07 -31.06 -22.76
CA TYR A 109 7.59 -30.06 -23.70
C TYR A 109 7.84 -30.68 -25.07
N LYS A 110 7.15 -30.17 -26.10
CA LYS A 110 7.22 -30.71 -27.48
C LYS A 110 7.96 -29.78 -28.46
N GLY A 111 8.92 -29.01 -27.99
CA GLY A 111 9.81 -28.20 -28.82
C GLY A 111 9.06 -27.26 -29.77
N SER A 112 9.31 -27.41 -31.08
CA SER A 112 8.71 -26.55 -32.11
C SER A 112 7.20 -26.59 -32.22
N GLU A 113 6.52 -27.56 -31.62
CA GLU A 113 5.06 -27.61 -31.60
C GLU A 113 4.47 -26.48 -30.77
N PHE A 114 5.10 -26.08 -29.66
CA PHE A 114 4.66 -24.95 -28.85
C PHE A 114 4.71 -23.62 -29.59
N GLN A 115 5.60 -23.46 -30.58
CA GLN A 115 5.64 -22.25 -31.42
C GLN A 115 4.39 -22.09 -32.27
N ARG A 116 3.66 -23.18 -32.53
CA ARG A 116 2.45 -23.20 -33.36
C ARG A 116 1.17 -23.14 -32.52
N MET A 117 1.31 -22.97 -31.20
CA MET A 117 0.19 -22.85 -30.28
C MET A 117 0.08 -21.43 -29.79
N ASN A 118 -1.14 -20.97 -29.59
CA ASN A 118 -1.45 -19.79 -28.80
C ASN A 118 -1.85 -20.23 -27.41
N PHE A 119 -1.26 -19.59 -26.39
CA PHE A 119 -1.56 -19.87 -25.00
C PHE A 119 -2.45 -18.77 -24.44
N TYR A 120 -3.36 -19.14 -23.58
CA TYR A 120 -4.30 -18.25 -22.92
C TYR A 120 -4.34 -18.59 -21.44
N ALA A 121 -4.42 -17.56 -20.59
CA ALA A 121 -4.57 -17.74 -19.17
C ALA A 121 -5.68 -16.84 -18.64
N TYR A 122 -6.25 -17.21 -17.51
CA TYR A 122 -7.21 -16.41 -16.77
C TYR A 122 -7.07 -16.63 -15.26
N TYR A 123 -7.50 -15.66 -14.49
CA TYR A 123 -7.52 -15.63 -13.04
C TYR A 123 -8.85 -15.02 -12.56
N PRO A 124 -9.45 -15.49 -11.46
CA PRO A 124 -9.09 -16.68 -10.70
C PRO A 124 -9.49 -17.97 -11.41
N TYR A 125 -8.86 -19.10 -11.08
CA TYR A 125 -9.18 -20.39 -11.65
C TYR A 125 -10.62 -20.83 -11.38
N ASP A 126 -11.31 -21.30 -12.41
CA ASP A 126 -12.65 -21.89 -12.34
C ASP A 126 -12.70 -23.19 -13.18
N PRO A 127 -13.02 -24.35 -12.59
CA PRO A 127 -13.13 -25.59 -13.36
C PRO A 127 -14.24 -25.56 -14.42
N ASN A 128 -15.21 -24.62 -14.29
CA ASN A 128 -16.37 -24.49 -15.18
C ASN A 128 -16.25 -23.32 -16.17
N VAL A 129 -15.05 -22.79 -16.38
CA VAL A 129 -14.82 -21.65 -17.28
C VAL A 129 -15.36 -21.92 -18.69
N THR A 130 -16.00 -20.93 -19.28
CA THR A 130 -16.39 -20.99 -20.70
C THR A 130 -15.28 -20.41 -21.55
N PHE A 131 -14.69 -21.25 -22.42
CA PHE A 131 -13.62 -20.87 -23.33
C PHE A 131 -13.95 -21.28 -24.75
N GLU A 132 -13.93 -20.34 -25.69
CA GLU A 132 -14.34 -20.52 -27.09
C GLU A 132 -13.15 -20.28 -28.03
N PRO A 133 -12.36 -21.31 -28.36
CA PRO A 133 -11.03 -21.15 -29.01
C PRO A 133 -11.08 -20.55 -30.41
N ALA A 134 -12.21 -20.62 -31.11
CA ALA A 134 -12.41 -20.05 -32.45
C ALA A 134 -12.76 -18.55 -32.42
N LYS A 135 -13.08 -17.96 -31.26
CA LYS A 135 -13.37 -16.54 -31.15
C LYS A 135 -12.09 -15.71 -31.05
N THR A 136 -12.14 -14.49 -31.53
CA THR A 136 -11.04 -13.51 -31.39
C THR A 136 -10.72 -13.25 -29.92
N ASN A 137 -11.74 -13.19 -29.06
CA ASN A 137 -11.61 -13.19 -27.62
C ASN A 137 -12.25 -14.47 -27.06
N PRO A 138 -11.47 -15.51 -26.79
CA PRO A 138 -11.99 -16.79 -26.32
C PRO A 138 -12.73 -16.74 -24.98
N PHE A 139 -12.46 -15.74 -24.15
CA PHE A 139 -13.09 -15.54 -22.84
C PHE A 139 -14.32 -14.61 -22.88
N GLU A 140 -14.70 -14.07 -24.04
CA GLU A 140 -15.76 -13.06 -24.15
C GLU A 140 -17.07 -13.47 -23.45
N THR A 141 -17.54 -14.69 -23.70
CA THR A 141 -18.78 -15.20 -23.08
C THR A 141 -18.62 -15.33 -21.57
N TYR A 142 -17.47 -15.78 -21.10
CA TYR A 142 -17.18 -15.92 -19.67
C TYR A 142 -17.14 -14.56 -18.97
N VAL A 143 -16.42 -13.59 -19.55
CA VAL A 143 -16.34 -12.20 -19.04
C VAL A 143 -17.73 -11.56 -18.97
N ASN A 144 -18.54 -11.69 -20.00
CA ASN A 144 -19.88 -11.09 -20.04
C ASN A 144 -20.84 -11.67 -18.98
N ASN A 145 -20.62 -12.91 -18.58
CA ASN A 145 -21.41 -13.57 -17.54
C ASN A 145 -20.84 -13.40 -16.12
N TRP A 146 -19.64 -12.84 -16.01
CA TRP A 146 -19.00 -12.63 -14.72
C TRP A 146 -19.79 -11.66 -13.83
N LYS A 147 -19.90 -12.00 -12.56
CA LYS A 147 -20.63 -11.18 -11.59
C LYS A 147 -19.71 -10.79 -10.46
N VAL A 148 -19.72 -9.52 -10.15
CA VAL A 148 -19.05 -8.96 -9.00
C VAL A 148 -20.00 -8.98 -7.81
N GLY A 149 -19.54 -9.50 -6.68
CA GLY A 149 -20.31 -9.54 -5.44
C GLY A 149 -20.32 -8.20 -4.71
N ALA A 150 -21.22 -8.07 -3.75
CA ALA A 150 -21.32 -6.89 -2.90
C ALA A 150 -20.28 -6.88 -1.76
N ASP A 151 -19.92 -8.05 -1.25
CA ASP A 151 -18.82 -8.17 -0.28
C ASP A 151 -17.51 -8.31 -1.04
N GLN A 152 -16.72 -7.24 -1.02
CA GLN A 152 -15.41 -7.14 -1.64
C GLN A 152 -14.34 -6.82 -0.58
N SER A 153 -14.56 -7.26 0.66
CA SER A 153 -13.59 -7.13 1.74
C SER A 153 -12.26 -7.83 1.42
N GLU A 154 -11.27 -7.62 2.26
CA GLU A 154 -9.98 -8.31 2.15
C GLU A 154 -10.18 -9.84 2.12
N GLY A 155 -9.61 -10.49 1.13
CA GLY A 155 -9.79 -11.94 0.88
C GLY A 155 -10.99 -12.31 0.01
N GLU A 156 -11.98 -11.43 -0.17
CA GLU A 156 -13.07 -11.61 -1.14
C GLU A 156 -12.83 -10.80 -2.43
N TYR A 157 -12.21 -9.62 -2.34
CA TYR A 157 -11.95 -8.71 -3.46
C TYR A 157 -11.29 -9.42 -4.66
N THR A 158 -10.19 -10.12 -4.45
CA THR A 158 -9.43 -10.78 -5.51
C THR A 158 -10.20 -11.90 -6.20
N LYS A 159 -11.21 -12.49 -5.56
CA LYS A 159 -12.07 -13.51 -6.17
C LYS A 159 -12.96 -12.96 -7.27
N TYR A 160 -13.24 -11.66 -7.25
CA TYR A 160 -14.05 -10.98 -8.26
C TYR A 160 -13.22 -10.30 -9.33
N ASP A 161 -11.91 -10.21 -9.15
CA ASP A 161 -11.00 -9.55 -10.07
C ASP A 161 -10.63 -10.46 -11.23
N LEU A 162 -11.57 -10.63 -12.16
CA LEU A 162 -11.35 -11.43 -13.34
C LEU A 162 -10.27 -10.81 -14.24
N MET A 163 -9.22 -11.55 -14.48
CA MET A 163 -8.16 -11.18 -15.42
C MET A 163 -8.01 -12.23 -16.51
N THR A 164 -7.62 -11.81 -17.71
CA THR A 164 -7.31 -12.70 -18.82
C THR A 164 -6.05 -12.26 -19.55
N SER A 165 -5.28 -13.21 -20.05
CA SER A 165 -4.24 -12.95 -21.05
C SER A 165 -4.82 -13.28 -22.41
N ILE A 166 -4.98 -12.27 -23.26
CA ILE A 166 -5.58 -12.42 -24.59
C ILE A 166 -4.47 -12.46 -25.64
N GLY A 167 -4.40 -13.59 -26.35
CA GLY A 167 -3.58 -13.72 -27.54
C GLY A 167 -2.15 -14.19 -27.28
N ALA A 168 -1.24 -13.69 -28.10
CA ALA A 168 0.14 -14.13 -28.11
C ALA A 168 0.83 -13.94 -26.77
N VAL A 169 1.52 -14.95 -26.37
CA VAL A 169 2.30 -14.99 -25.14
C VAL A 169 3.72 -14.60 -25.45
N ASP A 170 4.26 -13.77 -24.61
CA ASP A 170 5.70 -13.52 -24.59
C ASP A 170 6.42 -14.71 -23.91
N GLY A 171 7.72 -14.74 -24.02
CA GLY A 171 8.56 -15.79 -23.47
C GLY A 171 9.20 -16.68 -24.54
N ASP A 172 10.10 -17.54 -24.12
CA ASP A 172 10.82 -18.43 -25.00
C ASP A 172 10.10 -19.78 -25.15
N ARG A 173 9.14 -19.83 -26.04
CA ARG A 173 8.32 -21.04 -26.30
C ARG A 173 9.15 -22.23 -26.77
N LEU A 174 10.30 -22.00 -27.40
CA LEU A 174 11.24 -23.07 -27.77
C LEU A 174 11.86 -23.74 -26.55
N LYS A 175 11.98 -23.01 -25.46
CA LYS A 175 12.52 -23.52 -24.19
C LYS A 175 11.43 -23.89 -23.20
N GLY A 176 10.16 -23.96 -23.63
CA GLY A 176 9.03 -24.27 -22.74
C GLY A 176 8.68 -23.16 -21.76
N LYS A 177 9.13 -21.93 -21.97
CA LYS A 177 8.83 -20.78 -21.12
C LYS A 177 7.70 -19.97 -21.71
N ILE A 178 6.61 -19.85 -20.96
CA ILE A 178 5.41 -19.12 -21.35
C ILE A 178 5.20 -17.96 -20.36
N ALA A 179 5.21 -16.73 -20.87
CA ALA A 179 4.94 -15.54 -20.07
C ALA A 179 3.55 -14.98 -20.40
N PHE A 180 2.73 -14.75 -19.38
CA PHE A 180 1.42 -14.15 -19.51
C PHE A 180 1.44 -12.73 -18.93
N THR A 181 0.91 -11.77 -19.68
CA THR A 181 0.54 -10.46 -19.15
C THR A 181 -0.97 -10.42 -19.02
N MET A 182 -1.45 -10.41 -17.80
CA MET A 182 -2.87 -10.44 -17.47
C MET A 182 -3.48 -9.04 -17.61
N LYS A 183 -4.73 -8.98 -18.08
CA LYS A 183 -5.52 -7.75 -18.16
C LYS A 183 -6.77 -7.91 -17.34
N HIS A 184 -7.05 -6.94 -16.49
CA HIS A 184 -8.31 -6.88 -15.75
C HIS A 184 -9.50 -6.77 -16.69
N GLN A 185 -10.53 -7.54 -16.44
CA GLN A 185 -11.76 -7.56 -17.20
C GLN A 185 -12.89 -6.80 -16.51
N MET A 186 -12.75 -6.57 -15.22
CA MET A 186 -13.63 -5.68 -14.47
C MET A 186 -13.09 -4.24 -14.53
N ALA A 187 -13.85 -3.29 -14.02
CA ALA A 187 -13.40 -1.92 -13.83
C ALA A 187 -13.29 -1.60 -12.34
N LEU A 188 -12.46 -0.64 -11.98
CA LEU A 188 -12.14 -0.28 -10.60
C LEU A 188 -12.64 1.13 -10.28
N ALA A 189 -13.58 1.24 -9.36
CA ALA A 189 -13.97 2.51 -8.75
C ALA A 189 -13.23 2.67 -7.40
N VAL A 190 -12.49 3.77 -7.25
CA VAL A 190 -11.70 4.08 -6.06
C VAL A 190 -12.33 5.28 -5.38
N ILE A 191 -12.78 5.12 -4.14
CA ILE A 191 -13.42 6.19 -3.36
C ILE A 191 -12.41 6.75 -2.38
N GLN A 192 -12.12 8.04 -2.50
CA GLN A 192 -11.32 8.80 -1.54
C GLN A 192 -12.25 9.62 -0.66
N MET A 193 -12.26 9.30 0.64
CA MET A 193 -13.04 10.08 1.60
C MET A 193 -12.37 11.42 1.91
N PRO A 194 -13.14 12.43 2.35
CA PRO A 194 -12.59 13.67 2.82
C PRO A 194 -11.92 13.48 4.18
N GLU A 195 -10.98 14.34 4.49
CA GLU A 195 -10.44 14.47 5.83
C GLU A 195 -11.36 15.31 6.72
N ILE A 196 -11.40 15.01 8.02
CA ILE A 196 -11.93 15.94 9.02
C ILE A 196 -10.81 16.95 9.32
N VAL A 197 -11.09 18.22 9.17
CA VAL A 197 -10.12 19.29 9.40
C VAL A 197 -10.55 20.09 10.64
N TYR A 198 -9.78 20.03 11.70
CA TYR A 198 -9.88 20.96 12.81
C TYR A 198 -9.13 22.24 12.44
N ASP A 199 -9.89 23.29 12.12
CA ASP A 199 -9.38 24.63 11.86
C ASP A 199 -9.16 25.31 13.21
N PHE A 200 -7.91 25.27 13.69
CA PHE A 200 -7.61 25.78 15.01
C PHE A 200 -7.60 27.30 15.05
N THR A 201 -8.43 27.88 15.91
CA THR A 201 -8.45 29.33 16.17
C THR A 201 -7.25 29.82 16.99
N ASN A 202 -6.41 28.92 17.46
CA ASN A 202 -5.21 29.21 18.22
C ASN A 202 -4.14 29.88 17.32
N ALA A 203 -3.52 30.95 17.78
CA ALA A 203 -2.42 31.57 17.04
C ALA A 203 -1.22 30.60 16.93
N ASN A 204 -0.66 30.48 15.74
CA ASN A 204 0.55 29.70 15.44
C ASN A 204 0.40 28.17 15.66
N ILE A 205 -0.81 27.63 15.56
CA ILE A 205 -1.06 26.20 15.49
C ILE A 205 -1.67 25.90 14.14
N ASP A 206 -1.05 24.98 13.40
CA ASP A 206 -1.55 24.53 12.11
C ASP A 206 -2.86 23.73 12.27
N ASP A 207 -3.66 23.65 11.21
CA ASP A 207 -4.85 22.80 11.18
C ASP A 207 -4.48 21.35 11.45
N TYR A 208 -5.35 20.63 12.14
CA TYR A 208 -5.20 19.22 12.40
C TYR A 208 -6.17 18.42 11.54
N THR A 209 -5.65 17.45 10.78
CA THR A 209 -6.44 16.62 9.89
C THR A 209 -6.43 15.16 10.32
N LEU A 210 -7.55 14.48 10.13
CA LEU A 210 -7.68 13.04 10.33
C LEU A 210 -8.64 12.45 9.29
N PRO A 211 -8.48 11.16 8.94
CA PRO A 211 -9.42 10.48 8.04
C PRO A 211 -10.83 10.50 8.59
N ALA A 212 -11.82 10.70 7.74
CA ALA A 212 -13.23 10.57 8.13
C ALA A 212 -13.56 9.09 8.34
N GLY A 213 -14.21 8.75 9.44
CA GLY A 213 -14.75 7.43 9.67
C GLY A 213 -15.87 7.13 8.66
N VAL A 214 -15.88 5.91 8.11
CA VAL A 214 -16.91 5.49 7.17
C VAL A 214 -17.99 4.71 7.90
N GLY A 215 -19.25 5.10 7.71
CA GLY A 215 -20.40 4.45 8.33
C GLY A 215 -20.91 3.26 7.54
N SER A 216 -21.12 3.40 6.23
CA SER A 216 -21.67 2.35 5.38
C SER A 216 -21.37 2.58 3.92
N PHE A 217 -21.47 1.49 3.13
CA PHE A 217 -21.47 1.55 1.67
C PHE A 217 -22.62 0.75 1.09
N THR A 218 -23.13 1.21 -0.05
CA THR A 218 -23.97 0.42 -0.95
C THR A 218 -23.41 0.46 -2.35
N LEU A 219 -23.54 -0.66 -3.07
CA LEU A 219 -23.27 -0.77 -4.50
C LEU A 219 -24.57 -1.13 -5.22
N ASN A 220 -25.07 -0.22 -6.08
CA ASN A 220 -26.34 -0.38 -6.77
C ASN A 220 -27.52 -0.65 -5.80
N ASP A 221 -27.58 0.12 -4.72
CA ASP A 221 -28.59 0.05 -3.66
C ASP A 221 -28.61 -1.27 -2.85
N VAL A 222 -27.53 -2.06 -2.93
CA VAL A 222 -27.30 -3.26 -2.10
C VAL A 222 -26.17 -2.95 -1.13
N ASP A 223 -26.34 -3.31 0.15
CA ASP A 223 -25.28 -3.17 1.15
C ASP A 223 -23.99 -3.84 0.66
N ALA A 224 -22.89 -3.13 0.75
CA ALA A 224 -21.61 -3.56 0.18
C ALA A 224 -20.44 -3.26 1.10
N THR A 225 -19.44 -4.13 1.06
CA THR A 225 -18.18 -3.97 1.77
C THR A 225 -17.06 -3.81 0.75
N PRO A 226 -16.39 -2.66 0.66
CA PRO A 226 -15.25 -2.44 -0.24
C PRO A 226 -13.97 -3.11 0.28
N TYR A 227 -13.01 -3.24 -0.62
CA TYR A 227 -11.63 -3.44 -0.23
C TYR A 227 -11.04 -2.11 0.25
N TYR A 228 -10.51 -2.08 1.48
CA TYR A 228 -9.81 -0.91 2.01
C TYR A 228 -8.31 -1.01 1.76
N GLN A 229 -7.76 -0.05 1.03
CA GLN A 229 -6.33 0.07 0.77
C GLN A 229 -5.70 1.04 1.76
N GLU A 230 -5.07 0.50 2.79
CA GLU A 230 -4.48 1.29 3.88
C GLU A 230 -3.40 2.27 3.40
N SER A 231 -2.53 1.85 2.48
CA SER A 231 -1.41 2.67 2.00
C SER A 231 -1.83 3.96 1.30
N THR A 232 -3.06 4.01 0.75
CA THR A 232 -3.61 5.16 0.04
C THR A 232 -4.85 5.76 0.70
N ASP A 233 -5.31 5.18 1.81
CA ASP A 233 -6.55 5.53 2.51
C ASP A 233 -7.74 5.62 1.53
N THR A 234 -7.94 4.55 0.74
CA THR A 234 -9.00 4.49 -0.26
C THR A 234 -9.83 3.23 -0.14
N TYR A 235 -11.10 3.36 -0.51
CA TYR A 235 -12.05 2.25 -0.60
C TYR A 235 -12.25 1.87 -2.06
N ARG A 236 -12.09 0.59 -2.38
CA ARG A 236 -12.05 0.09 -3.76
C ARG A 236 -13.20 -0.85 -4.02
N PHE A 237 -13.86 -0.64 -5.16
CA PHE A 237 -14.94 -1.48 -5.68
C PHE A 237 -14.61 -1.93 -7.09
N LEU A 238 -14.60 -3.23 -7.31
CA LEU A 238 -14.75 -3.77 -8.66
C LEU A 238 -16.19 -3.58 -9.11
N VAL A 239 -16.36 -3.12 -10.33
CA VAL A 239 -17.67 -2.91 -10.95
C VAL A 239 -17.72 -3.57 -12.32
N ASN A 240 -18.92 -3.95 -12.77
CA ASN A 240 -19.08 -4.51 -14.10
C ASN A 240 -18.78 -3.44 -15.16
N PRO A 241 -17.90 -3.74 -16.12
CA PRO A 241 -17.52 -2.79 -17.15
C PRO A 241 -18.70 -2.44 -18.06
N ASN A 242 -18.68 -1.22 -18.60
CA ASN A 242 -19.67 -0.69 -19.56
C ASN A 242 -21.13 -0.74 -19.06
N LYS A 243 -21.32 -0.83 -17.74
CA LYS A 243 -22.63 -0.75 -17.09
C LYS A 243 -22.63 0.40 -16.11
N PRO A 244 -23.77 1.11 -15.96
CA PRO A 244 -23.91 2.09 -14.91
C PRO A 244 -23.77 1.44 -13.53
N PHE A 245 -23.10 2.13 -12.63
CA PHE A 245 -23.06 1.77 -11.22
C PHE A 245 -23.30 3.00 -10.35
N SER A 246 -23.77 2.79 -9.13
CA SER A 246 -23.92 3.80 -8.10
C SER A 246 -23.32 3.26 -6.79
N ILE A 247 -22.35 3.97 -6.27
CA ILE A 247 -21.77 3.73 -4.95
C ILE A 247 -22.23 4.85 -4.04
N LYS A 248 -22.97 4.50 -2.99
CA LYS A 248 -23.46 5.46 -2.00
C LYS A 248 -23.01 5.04 -0.61
N GLY A 249 -22.98 5.98 0.30
CA GLY A 249 -22.70 5.68 1.69
C GLY A 249 -22.70 6.91 2.56
N THR A 250 -22.31 6.67 3.80
CA THR A 250 -22.23 7.70 4.84
C THR A 250 -20.79 7.76 5.37
N TYR A 251 -20.39 8.93 5.81
CA TYR A 251 -19.14 9.13 6.52
C TYR A 251 -19.34 10.10 7.67
N GLU A 252 -18.46 10.02 8.65
CA GLU A 252 -18.47 10.91 9.79
C GLU A 252 -17.84 12.25 9.42
N GLY A 253 -18.46 13.32 9.90
CA GLY A 253 -18.00 14.68 9.69
C GLY A 253 -18.49 15.58 10.81
N VAL A 254 -18.56 16.88 10.53
CA VAL A 254 -19.23 17.86 11.41
C VAL A 254 -20.67 17.43 11.74
N ARG A 255 -21.24 16.63 10.83
CA ARG A 255 -22.53 15.94 10.93
C ARG A 255 -22.44 14.63 10.14
N ASN A 256 -23.43 13.76 10.23
CA ASN A 256 -23.52 12.61 9.34
C ASN A 256 -23.64 13.13 7.88
N MET A 257 -22.72 12.73 7.05
CA MET A 257 -22.61 13.14 5.66
C MET A 257 -22.95 11.96 4.75
N GLU A 258 -23.58 12.26 3.64
CA GLU A 258 -23.87 11.28 2.59
C GLU A 258 -23.07 11.62 1.33
N TYR A 259 -22.66 10.59 0.59
CA TYR A 259 -22.01 10.76 -0.71
C TYR A 259 -22.57 9.79 -1.73
N THR A 260 -22.39 10.15 -2.99
CA THR A 260 -22.71 9.31 -4.14
C THR A 260 -21.60 9.41 -5.18
N ALA A 261 -21.14 8.26 -5.66
CA ALA A 261 -20.22 8.15 -6.78
C ALA A 261 -20.90 7.30 -7.87
N ASP A 262 -21.36 7.94 -8.91
CA ASP A 262 -22.03 7.32 -10.05
C ASP A 262 -21.09 7.26 -11.26
N GLY A 263 -21.21 6.22 -12.06
CA GLY A 263 -20.40 6.12 -13.27
C GLY A 263 -20.70 4.92 -14.15
N SER A 264 -19.95 4.85 -15.22
CA SER A 264 -19.78 3.68 -16.08
C SER A 264 -18.32 3.70 -16.53
N LEU A 265 -17.60 2.60 -16.35
CA LEU A 265 -16.18 2.48 -16.65
C LEU A 265 -15.96 1.38 -17.70
N GLU A 266 -14.92 1.51 -18.50
CA GLU A 266 -14.50 0.48 -19.44
C GLU A 266 -13.75 -0.64 -18.69
N ASN A 267 -13.68 -1.82 -19.29
CA ASN A 267 -12.92 -2.94 -18.70
C ASN A 267 -11.43 -2.59 -18.57
N GLY A 268 -10.83 -3.02 -17.47
CA GLY A 268 -9.42 -2.78 -17.17
C GLY A 268 -9.09 -1.32 -16.85
N THR A 269 -10.10 -0.46 -16.62
CA THR A 269 -9.87 0.94 -16.23
C THR A 269 -10.15 1.17 -14.76
N ALA A 270 -9.41 2.10 -14.17
CA ALA A 270 -9.64 2.61 -12.82
C ALA A 270 -10.02 4.09 -12.85
N LYS A 271 -10.90 4.50 -11.95
CA LYS A 271 -11.22 5.92 -11.74
C LYS A 271 -11.34 6.22 -10.26
N LYS A 272 -10.68 7.31 -9.85
CA LYS A 272 -10.75 7.84 -8.51
C LYS A 272 -11.88 8.86 -8.37
N TYR A 273 -12.73 8.66 -7.38
CA TYR A 273 -13.81 9.55 -6.99
C TYR A 273 -13.44 10.19 -5.66
N THR A 274 -13.04 11.44 -5.70
CA THR A 274 -12.73 12.21 -4.50
C THR A 274 -13.97 12.87 -3.99
N ILE A 275 -14.33 12.62 -2.75
CA ILE A 275 -15.46 13.26 -2.07
C ILE A 275 -14.99 14.62 -1.56
N ASN A 276 -15.31 15.67 -2.29
CA ASN A 276 -14.95 17.05 -1.95
C ASN A 276 -16.06 17.68 -1.12
N ASP A 277 -16.01 17.52 0.19
CA ASP A 277 -16.90 18.23 1.11
C ASP A 277 -16.03 18.96 2.15
N PRO A 278 -16.27 20.25 2.43
CA PRO A 278 -15.55 20.97 3.46
C PRO A 278 -15.96 20.44 4.85
N ASN A 279 -15.29 19.42 5.30
CA ASN A 279 -15.51 18.79 6.60
C ASN A 279 -14.65 19.48 7.67
N LYS A 280 -14.85 20.82 7.81
CA LYS A 280 -14.10 21.67 8.72
C LYS A 280 -14.84 21.92 10.02
N ILE A 281 -14.09 21.91 11.12
CA ILE A 281 -14.55 22.18 12.47
C ILE A 281 -13.72 23.34 13.02
N ASP A 282 -14.33 24.51 13.22
CA ASP A 282 -13.68 25.60 13.95
C ASP A 282 -13.52 25.15 15.41
N PHE A 283 -12.27 25.08 15.88
CA PHE A 283 -11.96 24.55 17.21
C PHE A 283 -10.88 25.40 17.90
N THR A 284 -11.06 25.66 19.18
CA THR A 284 -10.01 26.26 20.01
C THR A 284 -9.41 25.17 20.89
N LEU A 285 -8.22 24.70 20.52
CA LEU A 285 -7.53 23.67 21.30
C LEU A 285 -7.12 24.21 22.67
N ALA A 286 -7.49 23.46 23.72
CA ALA A 286 -7.21 23.87 25.10
C ALA A 286 -6.65 22.70 25.95
N VAL A 287 -5.84 23.03 26.93
CA VAL A 287 -5.43 22.07 27.96
C VAL A 287 -6.68 21.57 28.70
N GLY A 288 -6.80 20.26 28.81
CA GLY A 288 -7.96 19.57 29.38
C GLY A 288 -8.91 18.98 28.35
N ASP A 289 -8.79 19.33 27.07
CA ASP A 289 -9.59 18.72 26.01
C ASP A 289 -9.35 17.21 25.90
N TYR A 290 -10.36 16.47 25.48
CA TYR A 290 -10.32 15.02 25.35
C TYR A 290 -9.75 14.62 24.01
N TYR A 291 -8.85 13.64 23.99
CA TYR A 291 -8.33 13.01 22.79
C TYR A 291 -8.84 11.57 22.69
N CYS A 292 -9.48 11.26 21.59
CA CYS A 292 -10.16 10.00 21.34
C CYS A 292 -9.29 9.01 20.57
N ALA A 293 -9.61 7.71 20.66
CA ALA A 293 -8.89 6.64 20.01
C ALA A 293 -8.92 6.72 18.46
N ASP A 294 -9.92 7.39 17.89
CA ASP A 294 -10.07 7.67 16.46
C ASP A 294 -9.38 8.97 16.02
N GLY A 295 -8.61 9.60 16.90
CA GLY A 295 -7.90 10.86 16.62
C GLY A 295 -8.75 12.12 16.82
N ARG A 296 -10.05 12.01 17.08
CA ARG A 296 -10.91 13.17 17.31
C ARG A 296 -10.56 13.90 18.61
N ILE A 297 -10.72 15.23 18.57
CA ILE A 297 -10.56 16.08 19.74
C ILE A 297 -11.94 16.59 20.13
N VAL A 298 -12.25 16.49 21.42
CA VAL A 298 -13.53 16.93 21.99
C VAL A 298 -13.23 17.91 23.13
N SER A 299 -13.94 19.04 23.13
CA SER A 299 -13.77 20.06 24.17
C SER A 299 -14.00 19.49 25.56
N LYS A 300 -13.17 19.89 26.52
CA LYS A 300 -13.35 19.61 27.94
C LYS A 300 -14.71 20.10 28.49
N ASP A 301 -15.32 21.07 27.81
CA ASP A 301 -16.60 21.66 28.16
C ASP A 301 -17.79 20.97 27.45
N ALA A 302 -17.53 19.85 26.74
CA ALA A 302 -18.58 19.10 26.07
C ALA A 302 -19.60 18.54 27.08
N VAL A 303 -20.87 18.57 26.69
CA VAL A 303 -21.99 18.05 27.52
C VAL A 303 -21.85 16.55 27.77
N THR A 304 -21.29 15.82 26.81
CA THR A 304 -21.07 14.37 26.88
C THR A 304 -19.62 14.07 26.56
N VAL A 305 -18.96 13.34 27.45
CA VAL A 305 -17.61 12.83 27.22
C VAL A 305 -17.72 11.55 26.38
N PRO A 306 -16.99 11.42 25.27
CA PRO A 306 -16.99 10.19 24.46
C PRO A 306 -16.44 8.99 25.23
N ASP A 307 -16.99 7.81 24.97
CA ASP A 307 -16.54 6.57 25.62
C ASP A 307 -15.15 6.10 25.15
N ASN A 308 -14.72 6.59 23.98
CA ASN A 308 -13.44 6.21 23.35
C ASN A 308 -12.29 7.18 23.68
N VAL A 309 -12.39 7.99 24.72
CA VAL A 309 -11.32 8.89 25.18
C VAL A 309 -10.13 8.07 25.67
N ILE A 310 -8.96 8.32 25.11
CA ILE A 310 -7.68 7.65 25.46
C ILE A 310 -6.70 8.58 26.17
N GLY A 311 -6.92 9.90 26.12
CA GLY A 311 -6.02 10.88 26.71
C GLY A 311 -6.62 12.27 26.88
N ILE A 312 -5.86 13.13 27.55
CA ILE A 312 -6.21 14.52 27.80
C ILE A 312 -5.09 15.42 27.31
N VAL A 313 -5.43 16.46 26.57
CA VAL A 313 -4.49 17.48 26.09
C VAL A 313 -3.82 18.15 27.28
N CYS A 314 -2.50 18.04 27.36
CA CYS A 314 -1.70 18.62 28.44
C CYS A 314 -0.80 19.78 28.01
N TYR A 315 -0.58 19.92 26.71
CA TYR A 315 0.18 21.00 26.11
C TYR A 315 -0.46 21.39 24.78
N VAL A 316 -0.51 22.67 24.49
CA VAL A 316 -1.04 23.26 23.25
C VAL A 316 0.08 24.06 22.58
N GLY A 317 0.41 23.73 21.35
CA GLY A 317 1.50 24.31 20.58
C GLY A 317 2.39 23.26 19.95
N ASN A 318 3.35 23.67 19.12
CA ASN A 318 4.29 22.74 18.53
C ASN A 318 5.24 22.16 19.60
N PRO A 319 5.19 20.85 19.91
CA PRO A 319 6.02 20.24 20.93
C PRO A 319 7.41 19.81 20.41
N GLN A 320 7.70 20.01 19.14
CA GLN A 320 8.99 19.64 18.55
C GLN A 320 10.09 20.55 19.11
N PRO A 321 11.13 20.03 19.77
CA PRO A 321 12.18 20.85 20.37
C PRO A 321 12.85 21.83 19.40
N SER A 322 13.05 21.42 18.15
CA SER A 322 13.66 22.28 17.11
C SER A 322 12.80 23.47 16.68
N ALA A 323 11.50 23.43 16.93
CA ALA A 323 10.58 24.52 16.63
C ALA A 323 10.50 25.56 17.73
N LEU A 324 11.13 25.35 18.89
CA LEU A 324 11.09 26.25 20.03
C LEU A 324 12.21 27.26 19.92
N PRO A 325 11.91 28.58 19.81
CA PRO A 325 12.92 29.59 19.51
C PRO A 325 13.96 29.80 20.62
N ALA A 326 13.75 29.23 21.79
CA ALA A 326 14.60 29.46 22.96
C ALA A 326 15.82 28.55 23.06
N ASP A 327 15.97 27.54 22.17
CA ASP A 327 17.05 26.57 22.33
C ASP A 327 17.82 26.25 21.04
N PRO A 328 18.96 26.93 20.83
CA PRO A 328 19.80 26.74 19.66
C PRO A 328 20.52 25.38 19.63
N SER A 329 20.46 24.59 20.70
CA SER A 329 21.06 23.25 20.72
C SER A 329 20.21 22.19 20.05
N TYR A 330 18.91 22.43 19.80
CA TYR A 330 18.08 21.57 18.99
C TYR A 330 18.02 22.04 17.55
N THR A 331 18.54 21.22 16.67
CA THR A 331 18.41 21.37 15.22
C THR A 331 17.40 20.36 14.71
N GLU A 332 17.00 20.49 13.45
CA GLU A 332 16.14 19.50 12.81
C GLU A 332 16.76 18.10 12.84
N ASP A 333 18.07 17.99 12.75
CA ASP A 333 18.80 16.72 12.69
C ASP A 333 18.80 15.95 14.01
N ASN A 334 18.67 16.62 15.15
CA ASN A 334 18.68 15.99 16.47
C ASN A 334 17.32 16.01 17.18
N ASP A 335 16.28 16.47 16.51
CA ASP A 335 14.91 16.43 16.98
C ASP A 335 14.24 15.09 16.65
N ALA A 336 14.27 14.14 17.58
CA ALA A 336 13.70 12.83 17.39
C ALA A 336 12.17 12.87 17.22
N LEU A 337 11.47 13.77 17.92
CA LEU A 337 10.03 13.90 17.77
C LEU A 337 9.65 14.37 16.36
N ARG A 338 10.37 15.33 15.83
CA ARG A 338 10.17 15.80 14.45
C ARG A 338 10.49 14.72 13.42
N ARG A 339 11.58 13.96 13.63
CA ARG A 339 11.99 12.90 12.72
C ARG A 339 10.95 11.77 12.66
N ASP A 340 10.48 11.31 13.83
CA ASP A 340 9.64 10.13 13.95
C ASP A 340 8.14 10.47 13.80
N TYR A 341 7.75 11.67 14.22
CA TYR A 341 6.38 12.19 14.17
C TYR A 341 6.33 13.61 13.61
N PRO A 342 6.63 13.82 12.33
CA PRO A 342 6.73 15.16 11.73
C PRO A 342 5.42 15.97 11.83
N ASN A 343 4.28 15.29 11.92
CA ASN A 343 2.96 15.90 12.04
C ASN A 343 2.55 16.20 13.49
N CYS A 344 3.36 15.85 14.49
CA CYS A 344 3.10 16.22 15.89
C CYS A 344 3.48 17.69 16.13
N LYS A 345 2.59 18.61 15.73
CA LYS A 345 2.81 20.08 15.78
C LYS A 345 1.76 20.84 16.59
N HIS A 346 0.73 20.16 17.08
CA HIS A 346 -0.46 20.81 17.64
C HIS A 346 -0.48 20.80 19.16
N GLY A 347 0.06 19.76 19.78
CA GLY A 347 0.06 19.61 21.23
C GLY A 347 0.57 18.26 21.71
N LEU A 348 0.48 18.05 23.02
CA LEU A 348 0.76 16.75 23.67
C LEU A 348 -0.44 16.28 24.46
N VAL A 349 -0.61 14.97 24.51
CA VAL A 349 -1.68 14.28 25.20
C VAL A 349 -1.09 13.39 26.31
N ILE A 350 -1.67 13.43 27.51
CA ILE A 350 -1.40 12.47 28.57
C ILE A 350 -2.41 11.32 28.44
N ALA A 351 -1.92 10.08 28.30
CA ALA A 351 -2.77 8.91 28.26
C ALA A 351 -3.51 8.72 29.60
N LEU A 352 -4.78 8.28 29.54
CA LEU A 352 -5.59 7.97 30.73
C LEU A 352 -5.13 6.72 31.46
N ASN A 353 -4.48 5.81 30.74
CA ASN A 353 -3.99 4.56 31.28
C ASN A 353 -2.47 4.47 31.12
N ASN A 354 -1.81 3.83 32.08
CA ASN A 354 -0.40 3.49 31.96
C ASN A 354 -0.20 2.49 30.81
N ALA A 355 0.94 2.59 30.13
CA ALA A 355 1.34 1.60 29.15
C ALA A 355 1.41 0.21 29.80
N ASP A 356 0.86 -0.80 29.12
CA ASP A 356 0.97 -2.19 29.52
C ASP A 356 2.22 -2.80 28.86
N VAL A 357 3.17 -3.21 29.67
CA VAL A 357 4.37 -3.92 29.21
C VAL A 357 4.30 -5.36 29.72
N ASN A 358 3.99 -6.30 28.86
CA ASN A 358 3.89 -7.73 29.17
C ASN A 358 2.98 -8.04 30.36
N GLY A 359 1.80 -7.42 30.42
CA GLY A 359 0.81 -7.59 31.51
C GLY A 359 1.13 -6.77 32.76
N THR A 360 2.15 -5.90 32.73
CA THR A 360 2.52 -5.02 33.83
C THR A 360 2.26 -3.56 33.48
N LYS A 361 1.30 -2.93 34.17
CA LYS A 361 0.93 -1.52 33.97
C LYS A 361 1.96 -0.51 34.50
N VAL A 362 2.93 -0.95 35.26
CA VAL A 362 4.04 -0.15 35.76
C VAL A 362 5.32 -0.97 35.59
N ALA A 363 6.18 -0.57 34.67
CA ALA A 363 7.50 -1.18 34.49
C ALA A 363 8.59 -0.22 34.98
N PRO A 364 9.66 -0.72 35.61
CA PRO A 364 10.81 0.09 35.94
C PRO A 364 11.42 0.60 34.62
N PHE A 365 11.75 1.88 34.59
CA PHE A 365 12.34 2.53 33.43
C PHE A 365 13.76 1.99 33.11
N ALA A 366 14.42 1.41 34.12
CA ALA A 366 15.70 0.69 33.98
C ALA A 366 15.86 -0.31 35.12
N ASN A 367 16.64 -1.36 34.85
CA ASN A 367 16.91 -2.43 35.81
C ASN A 367 17.78 -1.98 37.00
N SER A 368 18.48 -0.85 36.90
CA SER A 368 19.34 -0.32 37.93
C SER A 368 19.40 1.20 37.87
N ARG A 369 19.42 1.82 39.04
CA ARG A 369 19.60 3.27 39.18
C ARG A 369 20.99 3.73 38.67
N ASP A 370 21.98 2.88 38.79
CA ASP A 370 23.35 3.13 38.35
C ASP A 370 23.49 3.18 36.83
N PHE A 371 22.52 2.62 36.11
CA PHE A 371 22.47 2.66 34.65
C PHE A 371 22.34 4.11 34.12
N PHE A 372 21.63 4.98 34.83
CA PHE A 372 21.42 6.38 34.42
C PHE A 372 22.47 7.36 34.93
N TYR A 373 23.19 6.99 35.98
CA TYR A 373 24.19 7.85 36.61
C TYR A 373 25.63 7.34 36.43
N GLY A 374 25.81 6.36 35.55
CA GLY A 374 27.16 5.83 35.27
C GLY A 374 28.03 6.85 34.55
N SER A 375 29.35 6.76 34.83
CA SER A 375 30.35 7.71 34.29
C SER A 375 30.37 7.82 32.75
N TRP A 376 29.92 6.79 32.07
CA TRP A 376 29.85 6.76 30.60
C TRP A 376 28.86 7.82 30.02
N PHE A 377 27.84 8.19 30.79
CA PHE A 377 26.85 9.20 30.40
C PHE A 377 27.44 10.62 30.33
N THR A 378 28.49 10.84 31.10
CA THR A 378 29.17 12.13 31.17
C THR A 378 30.50 12.17 30.42
N THR A 379 31.01 11.04 29.95
CA THR A 379 32.31 10.91 29.29
C THR A 379 32.26 10.47 27.83
N ASP A 380 31.11 10.03 27.33
CA ASP A 380 30.93 9.71 25.91
C ASP A 380 30.67 11.03 25.14
N GLU A 381 31.65 11.46 24.37
CA GLU A 381 31.61 12.71 23.60
C GLU A 381 30.48 12.70 22.56
N ASP A 382 30.06 11.55 22.04
CA ASP A 382 28.94 11.43 21.10
C ASP A 382 27.59 11.78 21.74
N TRP A 383 27.50 11.71 23.07
CA TRP A 383 26.26 11.90 23.82
C TRP A 383 26.29 13.13 24.73
N MET A 384 27.50 13.67 25.03
CA MET A 384 27.63 14.89 25.80
C MET A 384 26.89 16.02 25.12
N GLY A 385 25.99 16.65 25.84
CA GLY A 385 25.17 17.77 25.34
C GLY A 385 23.93 17.40 24.57
N LYS A 386 23.71 16.09 24.26
CA LYS A 386 22.45 15.63 23.63
C LYS A 386 21.32 15.42 24.65
N PHE A 387 21.67 15.18 25.90
CA PHE A 387 20.74 15.18 27.01
C PHE A 387 20.66 16.57 27.63
N ILE A 388 19.47 17.10 27.72
CA ILE A 388 19.23 18.37 28.36
C ILE A 388 18.68 18.08 29.75
N SER A 389 19.44 18.52 30.78
CA SER A 389 19.00 18.37 32.15
C SER A 389 17.86 19.34 32.45
N SER A 390 16.88 18.88 33.22
CA SER A 390 15.76 19.70 33.68
C SER A 390 16.18 20.88 34.54
N GLU A 391 17.41 20.89 35.02
CA GLU A 391 17.93 21.93 35.92
C GLU A 391 18.33 23.22 35.21
N THR A 392 18.53 23.19 33.90
CA THR A 392 19.06 24.31 33.13
C THR A 392 18.05 25.04 32.28
N ARG A 393 16.79 24.57 32.22
CA ARG A 393 15.79 25.14 31.30
C ARG A 393 14.37 25.11 31.84
N ASP A 394 13.90 26.25 32.24
CA ASP A 394 12.51 26.55 32.52
C ASP A 394 11.93 27.26 31.25
N PRO A 395 10.81 26.77 30.64
CA PRO A 395 9.73 25.93 31.18
C PRO A 395 9.50 24.57 30.46
N LEU A 396 10.50 23.89 29.88
CA LEU A 396 10.28 22.87 28.87
C LEU A 396 10.66 21.41 29.22
N PRO A 397 10.89 20.98 30.47
CA PRO A 397 11.36 19.63 30.76
C PRO A 397 10.45 18.50 30.24
N GLY A 398 9.12 18.74 30.18
CA GLY A 398 8.15 17.75 29.75
C GLY A 398 8.17 17.47 28.22
N ILE A 399 8.52 18.47 27.43
CA ILE A 399 8.57 18.36 25.96
C ILE A 399 9.74 17.52 25.47
N LEU A 400 10.82 17.49 26.24
CA LEU A 400 12.05 16.75 25.91
C LEU A 400 11.95 15.27 26.21
N GLY A 401 10.87 14.81 26.85
CA GLY A 401 10.68 13.41 27.27
C GLY A 401 10.83 12.42 26.14
N TYR A 402 10.25 12.69 24.97
CA TYR A 402 10.37 11.82 23.81
C TYR A 402 11.81 11.73 23.29
N ASN A 403 12.47 12.86 23.05
CA ASN A 403 13.85 12.89 22.59
C ASN A 403 14.80 12.16 23.55
N ASN A 404 14.63 12.36 24.84
CA ASN A 404 15.43 11.67 25.85
C ASN A 404 15.16 10.16 25.86
N ALA A 405 13.92 9.71 25.66
CA ALA A 405 13.57 8.30 25.58
C ALA A 405 14.23 7.63 24.36
N VAL A 406 14.16 8.24 23.18
CA VAL A 406 14.79 7.73 21.95
C VAL A 406 16.32 7.67 22.08
N LEU A 407 16.94 8.67 22.69
CA LEU A 407 18.38 8.65 22.96
C LEU A 407 18.75 7.49 23.87
N MET A 408 17.98 7.21 24.92
CA MET A 408 18.23 6.07 25.82
C MET A 408 18.06 4.73 25.13
N GLU A 409 17.03 4.57 24.31
CA GLU A 409 16.83 3.36 23.52
C GLU A 409 18.01 3.08 22.59
N THR A 410 18.50 4.12 21.90
CA THR A 410 19.66 4.00 21.01
C THR A 410 20.92 3.58 21.77
N LEU A 411 21.09 4.04 22.99
CA LEU A 411 22.22 3.63 23.87
C LEU A 411 22.11 2.17 24.31
N LEU A 412 20.92 1.67 24.56
CA LEU A 412 20.67 0.29 24.94
C LEU A 412 20.98 -0.68 23.81
N ILE A 413 20.69 -0.31 22.55
CA ILE A 413 20.94 -1.15 21.37
C ILE A 413 22.43 -1.22 21.02
N LYS A 414 23.21 -0.17 21.30
CA LYS A 414 24.67 -0.13 21.01
C LYS A 414 25.53 -0.92 22.01
N ARG A 415 24.95 -1.51 23.04
CA ARG A 415 25.60 -2.38 24.04
C ARG A 415 25.22 -3.84 23.83
#